data_6ea16cd607cb8a7b8487160bfe5d387e
#
_entry.id   6ea16cd607cb8a7b8487160bfe5d387e
#
_cell.length_a   1.000
_cell.length_b   1.000
_cell.length_c   1.000
_cell.angle_alpha   90.00
_cell.angle_beta   90.00
_cell.angle_gamma   90.00
#
_symmetry.space_group_name_H-M   'P 1'
#
loop_
_entity.id
_entity.type
_entity.pdbx_description
1 polymer ?
#
loop_
_entity_poly.entity_id
_entity_poly.type
_entity_poly.pdbx_seq_one_letter_code
_entity_poly.pdbx_strand_id
1 'polypeptide(L)'
;STATGLDADILVIGADATVDHIDNIRRILSGYLSAAYGYTEKDAATLATFVTIYNAVYRGKIDIFKARYKPVVTGYLTAESVGLSVRYSDWPGKTQIVIPLSDPRLAGTISSINTTLLTDKAVVDKIREDGGDGTQLRKDMVELKEDERDAAQKRAALAQEEAAAARAVEQQKKLEAEAAGREAEKARKDAETAKKEADKAARDAEAAQQKAAASPEDVQAQNEAAEKEKQAAEKAQTASGKQE
;
A
#
# COMPACT_ATOMS: atom_id res chain seq x y z
N SER A 1 -7.80 2.87 21.90
CA SER A 1 -8.48 1.58 21.79
C SER A 1 -9.26 1.58 20.47
N THR A 2 -8.93 0.67 19.58
CA THR A 2 -9.70 0.43 18.36
C THR A 2 -11.08 -0.07 18.78
N ALA A 3 -12.14 0.63 18.37
CA ALA A 3 -13.50 0.23 18.67
C ALA A 3 -13.74 -1.18 18.11
N THR A 4 -14.14 -2.10 18.98
CA THR A 4 -14.48 -3.47 18.58
C THR A 4 -15.79 -3.46 17.78
N GLY A 5 -15.84 -4.21 16.69
CA GLY A 5 -17.00 -4.32 15.81
C GLY A 5 -16.65 -4.15 14.33
N LEU A 6 -17.63 -4.42 13.49
CA LEU A 6 -17.52 -4.32 12.04
C LEU A 6 -17.88 -2.91 11.55
N ASP A 7 -17.37 -2.57 10.38
CA ASP A 7 -17.87 -1.44 9.59
C ASP A 7 -19.08 -1.87 8.75
N ALA A 8 -19.85 -0.91 8.30
CA ALA A 8 -20.95 -1.15 7.38
C ALA A 8 -21.22 0.09 6.53
N ASP A 9 -21.74 -0.13 5.32
CA ASP A 9 -22.43 0.91 4.58
C ASP A 9 -23.89 0.93 4.97
N ILE A 10 -24.48 2.11 4.99
CA ILE A 10 -25.89 2.30 5.32
C ILE A 10 -26.58 2.98 4.14
N LEU A 11 -27.46 2.24 3.46
CA LEU A 11 -28.35 2.82 2.45
C LEU A 11 -29.61 3.30 3.15
N VAL A 12 -29.85 4.60 3.08
CA VAL A 12 -31.06 5.21 3.66
C VAL A 12 -32.06 5.50 2.55
N ILE A 13 -33.29 5.00 2.71
CA ILE A 13 -34.40 5.34 1.84
C ILE A 13 -35.00 6.65 2.37
N GLY A 14 -34.91 7.72 1.57
CA GLY A 14 -35.41 9.03 1.93
C GLY A 14 -36.95 9.10 1.89
N ALA A 15 -37.49 10.15 2.54
CA ALA A 15 -38.95 10.35 2.63
C ALA A 15 -39.63 10.51 1.23
N ASP A 16 -38.88 11.07 0.27
CA ASP A 16 -39.39 11.31 -1.08
C ASP A 16 -39.12 10.14 -2.06
N ALA A 17 -38.58 9.04 -1.55
CA ALA A 17 -38.31 7.89 -2.40
C ALA A 17 -39.60 7.19 -2.83
N THR A 18 -39.70 6.89 -4.12
CA THR A 18 -40.87 6.20 -4.73
C THR A 18 -40.59 4.71 -4.96
N VAL A 19 -39.86 4.09 -4.00
CA VAL A 19 -39.57 2.65 -4.08
C VAL A 19 -40.79 1.87 -3.59
N ASP A 20 -41.34 1.05 -4.45
CA ASP A 20 -42.59 0.34 -4.23
C ASP A 20 -42.48 -1.19 -4.19
N HIS A 21 -41.31 -1.74 -4.50
CA HIS A 21 -41.11 -3.18 -4.56
C HIS A 21 -39.69 -3.58 -4.15
N ILE A 22 -39.55 -4.77 -3.54
CA ILE A 22 -38.25 -5.31 -3.10
C ILE A 22 -37.24 -5.43 -4.23
N ASP A 23 -37.68 -5.76 -5.45
CA ASP A 23 -36.79 -5.91 -6.60
C ASP A 23 -36.19 -4.57 -7.03
N ASN A 24 -36.85 -3.45 -6.78
CA ASN A 24 -36.29 -2.12 -7.02
C ASN A 24 -35.16 -1.83 -6.03
N ILE A 25 -35.33 -2.22 -4.75
CA ILE A 25 -34.26 -2.16 -3.73
C ILE A 25 -33.08 -3.04 -4.13
N ARG A 26 -33.33 -4.28 -4.54
CA ARG A 26 -32.28 -5.22 -4.98
C ARG A 26 -31.54 -4.69 -6.19
N ARG A 27 -32.22 -4.05 -7.13
CA ARG A 27 -31.60 -3.43 -8.31
C ARG A 27 -30.70 -2.25 -7.94
N ILE A 28 -31.15 -1.39 -7.02
CA ILE A 28 -30.36 -0.29 -6.48
C ILE A 28 -29.11 -0.82 -5.76
N LEU A 29 -29.28 -1.81 -4.88
CA LEU A 29 -28.18 -2.46 -4.16
C LEU A 29 -27.18 -3.13 -5.12
N SER A 30 -27.68 -3.87 -6.13
CA SER A 30 -26.82 -4.51 -7.13
C SER A 30 -25.98 -3.48 -7.89
N GLY A 31 -26.60 -2.39 -8.36
CA GLY A 31 -25.88 -1.29 -9.00
C GLY A 31 -24.82 -0.66 -8.09
N TYR A 32 -25.16 -0.42 -6.83
CA TYR A 32 -24.23 0.08 -5.84
C TYR A 32 -23.05 -0.89 -5.62
N LEU A 33 -23.32 -2.17 -5.42
CA LEU A 33 -22.30 -3.20 -5.19
C LEU A 33 -21.36 -3.37 -6.39
N SER A 34 -21.88 -3.31 -7.60
CA SER A 34 -21.06 -3.33 -8.80
C SER A 34 -20.19 -2.09 -8.93
N ALA A 35 -20.75 -0.89 -8.73
CA ALA A 35 -20.05 0.37 -8.92
C ALA A 35 -19.02 0.64 -7.80
N ALA A 36 -19.36 0.36 -6.54
CA ALA A 36 -18.52 0.68 -5.40
C ALA A 36 -17.48 -0.41 -5.08
N TYR A 37 -17.76 -1.67 -5.41
CA TYR A 37 -16.95 -2.81 -5.00
C TYR A 37 -16.44 -3.67 -6.17
N GLY A 38 -16.89 -3.42 -7.38
CA GLY A 38 -16.45 -4.13 -8.58
C GLY A 38 -16.98 -5.57 -8.72
N TYR A 39 -18.08 -5.90 -8.05
CA TYR A 39 -18.73 -7.20 -8.23
C TYR A 39 -19.34 -7.32 -9.64
N THR A 40 -19.33 -8.52 -10.19
CA THR A 40 -20.06 -8.82 -11.43
C THR A 40 -21.56 -8.58 -11.24
N GLU A 41 -22.31 -8.41 -12.32
CA GLU A 41 -23.76 -8.23 -12.25
C GLU A 41 -24.45 -9.40 -11.51
N LYS A 42 -24.01 -10.64 -11.77
CA LYS A 42 -24.52 -11.85 -11.12
C LYS A 42 -24.26 -11.83 -9.62
N ASP A 43 -23.00 -11.56 -9.22
CA ASP A 43 -22.61 -11.58 -7.80
C ASP A 43 -23.26 -10.45 -7.02
N ALA A 44 -23.33 -9.26 -7.63
CA ALA A 44 -24.00 -8.11 -7.05
C ALA A 44 -25.50 -8.37 -6.83
N ALA A 45 -26.19 -9.05 -7.77
CA ALA A 45 -27.58 -9.44 -7.62
C ALA A 45 -27.78 -10.48 -6.52
N THR A 46 -26.86 -11.46 -6.42
CA THR A 46 -26.83 -12.45 -5.35
C THR A 46 -26.66 -11.76 -3.98
N LEU A 47 -25.64 -10.90 -3.85
CA LEU A 47 -25.40 -10.15 -2.61
C LEU A 47 -26.57 -9.24 -2.23
N ALA A 48 -27.16 -8.52 -3.20
CA ALA A 48 -28.32 -7.65 -2.98
C ALA A 48 -29.50 -8.44 -2.40
N THR A 49 -29.69 -9.66 -2.87
CA THR A 49 -30.72 -10.55 -2.31
C THR A 49 -30.42 -10.94 -0.87
N PHE A 50 -29.20 -11.37 -0.57
CA PHE A 50 -28.79 -11.69 0.82
C PHE A 50 -28.85 -10.48 1.75
N VAL A 51 -28.41 -9.30 1.29
CA VAL A 51 -28.50 -8.05 2.07
C VAL A 51 -29.95 -7.71 2.41
N THR A 52 -30.89 -7.86 1.46
CA THR A 52 -32.29 -7.59 1.74
C THR A 52 -32.88 -8.58 2.74
N ILE A 53 -32.57 -9.87 2.63
CA ILE A 53 -33.02 -10.91 3.58
C ILE A 53 -32.41 -10.68 4.97
N TYR A 54 -31.11 -10.39 5.05
CA TYR A 54 -30.42 -10.05 6.31
C TYR A 54 -31.13 -8.89 7.02
N ASN A 55 -31.40 -7.81 6.31
CA ASN A 55 -32.08 -6.64 6.86
C ASN A 55 -33.54 -6.92 7.23
N ALA A 56 -34.22 -7.83 6.57
CA ALA A 56 -35.57 -8.25 6.93
C ALA A 56 -35.59 -9.11 8.20
N VAL A 57 -34.66 -10.06 8.34
CA VAL A 57 -34.54 -10.94 9.52
C VAL A 57 -34.24 -10.13 10.79
N TYR A 58 -33.45 -9.07 10.66
CA TYR A 58 -33.01 -8.24 11.79
C TYR A 58 -33.75 -6.89 11.89
N ARG A 59 -34.83 -6.69 11.17
CA ARG A 59 -35.64 -5.47 11.24
C ARG A 59 -35.97 -5.09 12.69
N GLY A 60 -35.64 -3.86 13.09
CA GLY A 60 -35.91 -3.30 14.41
C GLY A 60 -35.06 -3.84 15.55
N LYS A 61 -34.21 -4.85 15.32
CA LYS A 61 -33.39 -5.49 16.37
C LYS A 61 -32.08 -4.69 16.58
N ILE A 62 -32.21 -3.44 17.00
CA ILE A 62 -31.07 -2.51 17.15
C ILE A 62 -29.95 -3.05 18.03
N ASP A 63 -30.24 -3.86 19.05
CA ASP A 63 -29.24 -4.42 19.95
C ASP A 63 -28.32 -5.43 19.23
N ILE A 64 -28.85 -6.16 18.25
CA ILE A 64 -28.05 -7.06 17.42
C ILE A 64 -27.06 -6.26 16.56
N PHE A 65 -27.50 -5.14 15.99
CA PHE A 65 -26.62 -4.25 15.24
C PHE A 65 -25.55 -3.62 16.16
N LYS A 66 -25.92 -3.16 17.35
CA LYS A 66 -24.97 -2.63 18.33
C LYS A 66 -23.92 -3.66 18.77
N ALA A 67 -24.30 -4.92 18.88
CA ALA A 67 -23.37 -6.00 19.23
C ALA A 67 -22.40 -6.36 18.09
N ARG A 68 -22.78 -6.13 16.82
CA ARG A 68 -22.01 -6.53 15.63
C ARG A 68 -21.13 -5.43 15.07
N TYR A 69 -21.58 -4.19 15.14
CA TYR A 69 -20.97 -3.05 14.44
C TYR A 69 -20.34 -2.05 15.40
N LYS A 70 -19.40 -1.28 14.87
CA LYS A 70 -18.75 -0.20 15.62
C LYS A 70 -19.75 0.87 16.08
N PRO A 71 -19.49 1.55 17.19
CA PRO A 71 -20.33 2.66 17.66
C PRO A 71 -20.56 3.76 16.62
N VAL A 72 -19.56 4.05 15.78
CA VAL A 72 -19.69 5.03 14.69
C VAL A 72 -20.77 4.62 13.68
N VAL A 73 -20.89 3.34 13.37
CA VAL A 73 -21.93 2.81 12.46
C VAL A 73 -23.29 2.86 13.16
N THR A 74 -23.36 2.33 14.38
CA THR A 74 -24.64 2.20 15.10
C THR A 74 -25.20 3.52 15.60
N GLY A 75 -24.37 4.57 15.66
CA GLY A 75 -24.81 5.92 15.96
C GLY A 75 -25.75 6.53 14.92
N TYR A 76 -25.71 6.01 13.68
CA TYR A 76 -26.63 6.42 12.61
C TYR A 76 -27.93 5.60 12.57
N LEU A 77 -28.01 4.48 13.29
CA LEU A 77 -29.13 3.57 13.23
C LEU A 77 -30.18 3.87 14.32
N THR A 78 -31.45 3.76 13.96
CA THR A 78 -32.55 3.84 14.92
C THR A 78 -33.36 2.53 14.94
N ALA A 79 -33.95 2.20 16.07
CA ALA A 79 -34.73 0.97 16.20
C ALA A 79 -35.94 0.92 15.26
N GLU A 80 -36.51 2.09 14.96
CA GLU A 80 -37.67 2.24 14.08
C GLU A 80 -37.31 2.03 12.62
N SER A 81 -36.07 2.41 12.22
CA SER A 81 -35.67 2.48 10.80
C SER A 81 -34.72 1.36 10.38
N VAL A 82 -33.98 0.75 11.33
CA VAL A 82 -32.97 -0.26 10.99
C VAL A 82 -33.60 -1.53 10.43
N GLY A 83 -33.07 -1.95 9.26
CA GLY A 83 -33.53 -3.14 8.55
C GLY A 83 -34.68 -2.84 7.58
N LEU A 84 -35.12 -3.86 6.88
CA LEU A 84 -36.12 -3.77 5.80
C LEU A 84 -37.46 -4.37 6.23
N SER A 85 -38.54 -3.58 6.15
CA SER A 85 -39.88 -4.11 6.39
C SER A 85 -40.34 -4.99 5.24
N VAL A 86 -41.22 -5.96 5.54
CA VAL A 86 -41.95 -6.73 4.53
C VAL A 86 -43.00 -5.89 3.81
N ARG A 87 -43.37 -4.74 4.40
CA ARG A 87 -44.34 -3.79 3.83
C ARG A 87 -43.59 -2.62 3.20
N TYR A 88 -43.71 -2.43 1.89
CA TYR A 88 -43.05 -1.35 1.17
C TYR A 88 -43.50 0.04 1.65
N SER A 89 -44.72 0.19 2.15
CA SER A 89 -45.23 1.44 2.73
C SER A 89 -44.43 1.95 3.91
N ASP A 90 -43.65 1.09 4.56
CA ASP A 90 -42.80 1.43 5.68
C ASP A 90 -41.40 1.88 5.28
N TRP A 91 -41.02 1.77 3.99
CA TRP A 91 -39.67 2.05 3.52
C TRP A 91 -39.34 3.56 3.41
N PRO A 92 -40.18 4.40 2.80
CA PRO A 92 -39.83 5.82 2.62
C PRO A 92 -39.60 6.53 3.96
N GLY A 93 -38.45 7.15 4.09
CA GLY A 93 -38.03 7.90 5.28
C GLY A 93 -37.85 7.09 6.57
N LYS A 94 -38.04 5.75 6.51
CA LYS A 94 -38.03 4.89 7.68
C LYS A 94 -37.20 3.61 7.51
N THR A 95 -36.37 3.53 6.50
CA THR A 95 -35.62 2.30 6.21
C THR A 95 -34.13 2.62 6.08
N GLN A 96 -33.33 1.93 6.89
CA GLN A 96 -31.88 1.95 6.89
C GLN A 96 -31.39 0.53 6.60
N ILE A 97 -30.90 0.31 5.38
CA ILE A 97 -30.37 -0.98 4.93
C ILE A 97 -28.89 -1.03 5.24
N VAL A 98 -28.50 -1.96 6.09
CA VAL A 98 -27.12 -2.15 6.55
C VAL A 98 -26.43 -3.18 5.65
N ILE A 99 -25.32 -2.82 5.07
CA ILE A 99 -24.46 -3.67 4.25
C ILE A 99 -23.21 -3.96 5.08
N PRO A 100 -23.02 -5.17 5.62
CA PRO A 100 -21.89 -5.49 6.49
C PRO A 100 -20.58 -5.54 5.72
N LEU A 101 -19.53 -4.91 6.27
CA LEU A 101 -18.18 -4.91 5.69
C LEU A 101 -17.24 -5.80 6.50
N SER A 102 -16.32 -6.48 5.83
CA SER A 102 -15.35 -7.39 6.44
C SER A 102 -14.16 -6.63 7.04
N ASP A 103 -13.41 -5.94 6.21
CA ASP A 103 -12.17 -5.25 6.59
C ASP A 103 -12.10 -3.90 5.87
N PRO A 104 -11.96 -2.79 6.62
CA PRO A 104 -11.83 -1.45 6.04
C PRO A 104 -10.69 -1.33 5.01
N ARG A 105 -9.64 -2.16 5.16
CA ARG A 105 -8.51 -2.20 4.21
C ARG A 105 -8.86 -2.77 2.85
N LEU A 106 -9.98 -3.48 2.76
CA LEU A 106 -10.51 -4.05 1.52
C LEU A 106 -11.58 -3.16 0.88
N ALA A 107 -11.85 -1.97 1.46
CA ALA A 107 -12.87 -1.07 0.95
C ALA A 107 -12.71 -0.81 -0.56
N GLY A 108 -13.80 -0.87 -1.29
CA GLY A 108 -13.81 -0.72 -2.75
C GLY A 108 -13.30 -1.92 -3.53
N THR A 109 -13.16 -3.10 -2.94
CA THR A 109 -12.75 -4.33 -3.62
C THR A 109 -13.75 -5.45 -3.46
N ILE A 110 -13.71 -6.42 -4.36
CA ILE A 110 -14.36 -7.73 -4.17
C ILE A 110 -13.85 -8.31 -2.85
N SER A 111 -14.67 -8.92 -2.02
CA SER A 111 -14.41 -9.40 -0.66
C SER A 111 -14.54 -8.33 0.44
N SER A 112 -14.94 -7.11 0.13
CA SER A 112 -15.24 -6.09 1.14
C SER A 112 -16.52 -6.40 1.91
N ILE A 113 -17.47 -7.09 1.29
CA ILE A 113 -18.74 -7.43 1.93
C ILE A 113 -18.56 -8.62 2.88
N ASN A 114 -19.15 -8.54 4.06
CA ASN A 114 -19.10 -9.63 5.04
C ASN A 114 -20.15 -10.72 4.73
N THR A 115 -19.80 -11.61 3.83
CA THR A 115 -20.66 -12.73 3.41
C THR A 115 -20.94 -13.71 4.55
N THR A 116 -20.12 -13.75 5.60
CA THR A 116 -20.37 -14.59 6.79
C THR A 116 -21.59 -14.13 7.56
N LEU A 117 -21.75 -12.81 7.76
CA LEU A 117 -22.96 -12.27 8.38
C LEU A 117 -24.19 -12.43 7.50
N LEU A 118 -24.02 -12.23 6.17
CA LEU A 118 -25.12 -12.42 5.22
C LEU A 118 -25.60 -13.87 5.10
N THR A 119 -24.79 -14.83 5.54
CA THR A 119 -25.12 -16.27 5.54
C THR A 119 -25.21 -16.85 6.96
N ASP A 120 -25.50 -16.03 7.95
CA ASP A 120 -25.72 -16.55 9.30
C ASP A 120 -26.95 -17.47 9.37
N LYS A 121 -27.06 -18.22 10.46
CA LYS A 121 -28.10 -19.25 10.60
C LYS A 121 -29.50 -18.69 10.38
N ALA A 122 -29.81 -17.52 10.92
CA ALA A 122 -31.16 -16.96 10.85
C ALA A 122 -31.53 -16.54 9.41
N VAL A 123 -30.55 -16.02 8.65
CA VAL A 123 -30.73 -15.68 7.24
C VAL A 123 -30.92 -16.94 6.40
N VAL A 124 -30.08 -17.95 6.61
CA VAL A 124 -30.21 -19.23 5.89
C VAL A 124 -31.52 -19.95 6.19
N ASP A 125 -31.96 -19.95 7.43
CA ASP A 125 -33.24 -20.54 7.85
C ASP A 125 -34.41 -19.81 7.15
N LYS A 126 -34.35 -18.46 7.09
CA LYS A 126 -35.37 -17.66 6.40
C LYS A 126 -35.45 -17.99 4.90
N ILE A 127 -34.31 -18.14 4.22
CA ILE A 127 -34.25 -18.55 2.81
C ILE A 127 -34.89 -19.94 2.61
N ARG A 128 -34.73 -20.86 3.57
CA ARG A 128 -35.32 -22.18 3.50
C ARG A 128 -36.83 -22.16 3.70
N GLU A 129 -37.33 -21.30 4.62
CA GLU A 129 -38.75 -21.16 4.92
C GLU A 129 -39.53 -20.58 3.74
N ASP A 130 -38.95 -19.60 3.02
CA ASP A 130 -39.62 -18.91 1.92
C ASP A 130 -39.81 -19.80 0.67
N GLY A 131 -39.25 -21.02 0.65
CA GLY A 131 -39.64 -22.14 -0.21
C GLY A 131 -39.43 -22.00 -1.73
N GLY A 132 -38.77 -20.93 -2.17
CA GLY A 132 -38.51 -20.68 -3.58
C GLY A 132 -37.12 -21.21 -4.02
N ASP A 133 -36.41 -20.45 -4.87
CA ASP A 133 -35.09 -20.70 -5.44
C ASP A 133 -33.93 -20.70 -4.41
N GLY A 134 -34.22 -20.92 -3.13
CA GLY A 134 -33.24 -20.89 -2.06
C GLY A 134 -32.05 -21.84 -2.24
N THR A 135 -32.24 -22.92 -3.03
CA THR A 135 -31.13 -23.82 -3.38
C THR A 135 -30.20 -23.17 -4.40
N GLN A 136 -30.74 -22.53 -5.42
CA GLN A 136 -29.93 -21.83 -6.41
C GLN A 136 -29.21 -20.63 -5.80
N LEU A 137 -29.92 -19.81 -5.03
CA LEU A 137 -29.34 -18.65 -4.34
C LEU A 137 -28.16 -19.04 -3.41
N ARG A 138 -28.26 -20.20 -2.73
CA ARG A 138 -27.15 -20.71 -1.92
C ARG A 138 -25.97 -21.21 -2.75
N LYS A 139 -26.22 -21.81 -3.92
CA LYS A 139 -25.17 -22.19 -4.87
C LYS A 139 -24.45 -20.95 -5.40
N ASP A 140 -25.20 -19.94 -5.80
CA ASP A 140 -24.65 -18.68 -6.28
C ASP A 140 -23.79 -17.99 -5.23
N MET A 141 -24.18 -18.06 -3.94
CA MET A 141 -23.36 -17.55 -2.84
C MET A 141 -22.06 -18.36 -2.63
N VAL A 142 -22.08 -19.68 -2.84
CA VAL A 142 -20.86 -20.50 -2.77
C VAL A 142 -19.90 -20.11 -3.89
N GLU A 143 -20.39 -19.99 -5.12
CA GLU A 143 -19.62 -19.57 -6.29
C GLU A 143 -19.01 -18.18 -6.06
N LEU A 144 -19.80 -17.22 -5.60
CA LEU A 144 -19.33 -15.87 -5.22
C LEU A 144 -18.17 -15.93 -4.21
N LYS A 145 -18.27 -16.78 -3.17
CA LYS A 145 -17.19 -16.95 -2.19
C LYS A 145 -15.93 -17.56 -2.78
N GLU A 146 -16.05 -18.42 -3.78
CA GLU A 146 -14.90 -18.94 -4.54
C GLU A 146 -14.23 -17.82 -5.34
N ASP A 147 -15.02 -17.00 -6.04
CA ASP A 147 -14.51 -15.85 -6.80
C ASP A 147 -13.82 -14.81 -5.89
N GLU A 148 -14.40 -14.53 -4.72
CA GLU A 148 -13.75 -13.67 -3.71
C GLU A 148 -12.41 -14.23 -3.24
N ARG A 149 -12.34 -15.54 -3.02
CA ARG A 149 -11.10 -16.23 -2.61
C ARG A 149 -10.04 -16.15 -3.70
N ASP A 150 -10.40 -16.38 -4.95
CA ASP A 150 -9.50 -16.32 -6.09
C ASP A 150 -8.97 -14.88 -6.30
N ALA A 151 -9.85 -13.89 -6.18
CA ALA A 151 -9.47 -12.49 -6.24
C ALA A 151 -8.50 -12.11 -5.10
N ALA A 152 -8.72 -12.63 -3.90
CA ALA A 152 -7.82 -12.41 -2.76
C ALA A 152 -6.44 -13.07 -2.98
N GLN A 153 -6.40 -14.28 -3.54
CA GLN A 153 -5.15 -14.97 -3.87
C GLN A 153 -4.35 -14.21 -4.94
N LYS A 154 -5.01 -13.74 -6.01
CA LYS A 154 -4.37 -12.94 -7.06
C LYS A 154 -3.76 -11.65 -6.49
N ARG A 155 -4.49 -10.94 -5.62
CA ARG A 155 -3.98 -9.73 -4.95
C ARG A 155 -2.77 -10.03 -4.07
N ALA A 156 -2.80 -11.12 -3.32
CA ALA A 156 -1.68 -11.54 -2.48
C ALA A 156 -0.43 -11.87 -3.31
N ALA A 157 -0.60 -12.53 -4.46
CA ALA A 157 0.49 -12.84 -5.38
C ALA A 157 1.12 -11.57 -5.97
N LEU A 158 0.31 -10.62 -6.44
CA LEU A 158 0.78 -9.34 -6.95
C LEU A 158 1.54 -8.53 -5.88
N ALA A 159 1.02 -8.47 -4.66
CA ALA A 159 1.69 -7.79 -3.55
C ALA A 159 3.05 -8.42 -3.20
N GLN A 160 3.17 -9.76 -3.32
CA GLN A 160 4.44 -10.46 -3.13
C GLN A 160 5.45 -10.13 -4.24
N GLU A 161 5.00 -10.09 -5.49
CA GLU A 161 5.82 -9.72 -6.64
C GLU A 161 6.34 -8.27 -6.52
N GLU A 162 5.47 -7.32 -6.20
CA GLU A 162 5.85 -5.93 -5.95
C GLU A 162 6.86 -5.79 -4.80
N ALA A 163 6.65 -6.52 -3.71
CA ALA A 163 7.58 -6.53 -2.58
C ALA A 163 8.95 -7.14 -2.96
N ALA A 164 8.97 -8.18 -3.81
CA ALA A 164 10.21 -8.77 -4.31
C ALA A 164 10.95 -7.81 -5.24
N ALA A 165 10.25 -7.14 -6.15
CA ALA A 165 10.81 -6.12 -7.03
C ALA A 165 11.41 -4.94 -6.25
N ALA A 166 10.70 -4.45 -5.24
CA ALA A 166 11.18 -3.37 -4.37
C ALA A 166 12.48 -3.76 -3.63
N ARG A 167 12.57 -4.98 -3.11
CA ARG A 167 13.79 -5.51 -2.46
C ARG A 167 14.96 -5.63 -3.43
N ALA A 168 14.72 -6.06 -4.67
CA ALA A 168 15.75 -6.16 -5.70
C ALA A 168 16.33 -4.77 -6.04
N VAL A 169 15.50 -3.75 -6.18
CA VAL A 169 15.92 -2.36 -6.41
C VAL A 169 16.74 -1.83 -5.22
N GLU A 170 16.32 -2.12 -4.00
CA GLU A 170 17.06 -1.72 -2.80
C GLU A 170 18.45 -2.38 -2.72
N GLN A 171 18.52 -3.68 -3.03
CA GLN A 171 19.80 -4.40 -3.09
C GLN A 171 20.74 -3.82 -4.16
N GLN A 172 20.20 -3.50 -5.33
CA GLN A 172 21.01 -2.91 -6.39
C GLN A 172 21.55 -1.54 -5.99
N LYS A 173 20.75 -0.67 -5.40
CA LYS A 173 21.20 0.63 -4.88
C LYS A 173 22.29 0.47 -3.81
N LYS A 174 22.18 -0.54 -2.95
CA LYS A 174 23.20 -0.82 -1.95
C LYS A 174 24.51 -1.24 -2.59
N LEU A 175 24.49 -2.11 -3.60
CA LEU A 175 25.69 -2.54 -4.32
C LEU A 175 26.37 -1.36 -5.07
N GLU A 176 25.55 -0.50 -5.69
CA GLU A 176 26.06 0.72 -6.36
C GLU A 176 26.71 1.68 -5.35
N ALA A 177 26.10 1.89 -4.19
CA ALA A 177 26.67 2.73 -3.14
C ALA A 177 27.97 2.14 -2.58
N GLU A 178 28.06 0.82 -2.40
CA GLU A 178 29.28 0.14 -1.96
C GLU A 178 30.39 0.26 -3.03
N ALA A 179 30.06 0.12 -4.31
CA ALA A 179 31.01 0.29 -5.41
C ALA A 179 31.55 1.72 -5.47
N ALA A 180 30.67 2.72 -5.39
CA ALA A 180 31.07 4.13 -5.34
C ALA A 180 31.95 4.45 -4.11
N GLY A 181 31.62 3.86 -2.95
CA GLY A 181 32.44 3.98 -1.75
C GLY A 181 33.85 3.43 -1.91
N ARG A 182 33.99 2.27 -2.57
CA ARG A 182 35.33 1.67 -2.86
C ARG A 182 36.14 2.52 -3.84
N GLU A 183 35.50 3.08 -4.86
CA GLU A 183 36.16 3.98 -5.81
C GLU A 183 36.65 5.27 -5.14
N ALA A 184 35.79 5.87 -4.31
CA ALA A 184 36.16 7.06 -3.54
C ALA A 184 37.33 6.80 -2.56
N GLU A 185 37.33 5.64 -1.89
CA GLU A 185 38.43 5.25 -1.01
C GLU A 185 39.74 5.04 -1.78
N LYS A 186 39.67 4.42 -2.96
CA LYS A 186 40.82 4.26 -3.85
C LYS A 186 41.36 5.61 -4.31
N ALA A 187 40.52 6.50 -4.79
CA ALA A 187 40.90 7.84 -5.23
C ALA A 187 41.57 8.63 -4.07
N ARG A 188 41.05 8.52 -2.86
CA ARG A 188 41.64 9.15 -1.67
C ARG A 188 43.04 8.60 -1.35
N LYS A 189 43.25 7.28 -1.43
CA LYS A 189 44.57 6.66 -1.23
C LYS A 189 45.58 7.10 -2.31
N ASP A 190 45.13 7.17 -3.56
CA ASP A 190 45.95 7.60 -4.68
C ASP A 190 46.33 9.08 -4.54
N ALA A 191 45.41 9.93 -4.09
CA ALA A 191 45.67 11.34 -3.80
C ALA A 191 46.65 11.54 -2.64
N GLU A 192 46.50 10.75 -1.56
CA GLU A 192 47.42 10.78 -0.39
C GLU A 192 48.83 10.33 -0.76
N THR A 193 48.95 9.31 -1.64
CA THR A 193 50.25 8.84 -2.13
C THR A 193 50.89 9.89 -3.01
N ALA A 194 50.14 10.50 -3.93
CA ALA A 194 50.67 11.58 -4.76
C ALA A 194 51.12 12.79 -3.93
N LYS A 195 50.40 13.15 -2.87
CA LYS A 195 50.80 14.21 -1.95
C LYS A 195 52.09 13.89 -1.24
N LYS A 196 52.27 12.68 -0.70
CA LYS A 196 53.52 12.24 -0.04
C LYS A 196 54.73 12.29 -0.98
N GLU A 197 54.54 11.91 -2.26
CA GLU A 197 55.59 11.99 -3.27
C GLU A 197 55.95 13.44 -3.63
N ALA A 198 54.94 14.32 -3.73
CA ALA A 198 55.16 15.75 -3.94
C ALA A 198 55.91 16.42 -2.78
N ASP A 199 55.50 16.12 -1.50
CA ASP A 199 56.16 16.64 -0.30
C ASP A 199 57.61 16.16 -0.23
N LYS A 200 57.87 14.91 -0.60
CA LYS A 200 59.25 14.38 -0.67
C LYS A 200 60.09 15.09 -1.72
N ALA A 201 59.53 15.26 -2.94
CA ALA A 201 60.27 15.96 -4.01
C ALA A 201 60.54 17.44 -3.69
N ALA A 202 59.62 18.11 -2.99
CA ALA A 202 59.83 19.48 -2.52
C ALA A 202 60.99 19.56 -1.51
N ARG A 203 61.07 18.63 -0.54
CA ARG A 203 62.20 18.57 0.41
C ARG A 203 63.52 18.28 -0.26
N ASP A 204 63.52 17.34 -1.25
CA ASP A 204 64.76 17.01 -2.01
C ASP A 204 65.22 18.20 -2.87
N ALA A 205 64.30 18.99 -3.43
CA ALA A 205 64.60 20.21 -4.15
C ALA A 205 65.15 21.31 -3.23
N GLU A 206 64.54 21.53 -2.09
CA GLU A 206 65.03 22.49 -1.08
C GLU A 206 66.45 22.14 -0.59
N ALA A 207 66.70 20.88 -0.32
CA ALA A 207 68.03 20.42 0.06
C ALA A 207 69.06 20.64 -1.04
N ALA A 208 68.70 20.44 -2.30
CA ALA A 208 69.59 20.69 -3.45
C ALA A 208 69.85 22.19 -3.65
N GLN A 209 68.85 23.05 -3.45
CA GLN A 209 69.00 24.51 -3.50
C GLN A 209 69.94 25.02 -2.40
N GLN A 210 69.80 24.50 -1.16
CA GLN A 210 70.70 24.84 -0.04
C GLN A 210 72.14 24.45 -0.35
N LYS A 211 72.39 23.30 -0.98
CA LYS A 211 73.69 22.83 -1.42
C LYS A 211 74.33 23.69 -2.51
N ALA A 212 73.49 24.06 -3.52
CA ALA A 212 73.94 24.96 -4.59
C ALA A 212 74.27 26.37 -4.06
N ALA A 213 73.49 26.88 -3.07
CA ALA A 213 73.75 28.17 -2.44
C ALA A 213 75.04 28.19 -1.61
N ALA A 214 75.41 27.04 -1.00
CA ALA A 214 76.64 26.90 -0.21
C ALA A 214 77.92 26.80 -1.11
N SER A 215 77.78 26.47 -2.39
CA SER A 215 78.91 26.34 -3.35
C SER A 215 78.57 26.99 -4.67
N PRO A 216 78.57 28.31 -4.74
CA PRO A 216 78.11 29.08 -5.93
C PRO A 216 78.94 28.90 -7.17
N GLU A 217 80.22 28.40 -7.09
CA GLU A 217 81.08 28.10 -8.25
C GLU A 217 80.90 26.67 -8.79
N ASP A 218 80.07 25.81 -8.09
CA ASP A 218 79.82 24.45 -8.56
C ASP A 218 78.63 24.40 -9.49
N VAL A 219 78.89 24.43 -10.80
CA VAL A 219 77.92 24.38 -11.88
C VAL A 219 77.07 23.06 -11.81
N GLN A 220 77.64 22.01 -11.31
CA GLN A 220 76.98 20.72 -11.21
C GLN A 220 75.92 20.74 -10.10
N ALA A 221 76.18 21.37 -8.96
CA ALA A 221 75.24 21.57 -7.88
C ALA A 221 74.06 22.49 -8.30
N GLN A 222 74.31 23.51 -9.08
CA GLN A 222 73.28 24.41 -9.64
C GLN A 222 72.31 23.67 -10.60
N ASN A 223 72.89 22.84 -11.48
CA ASN A 223 72.07 22.05 -12.41
C ASN A 223 71.24 21.00 -11.71
N GLU A 224 71.76 20.34 -10.68
CA GLU A 224 71.01 19.36 -9.87
C GLU A 224 69.84 20.02 -9.10
N ALA A 225 70.06 21.23 -8.60
CA ALA A 225 68.99 22.00 -7.92
C ALA A 225 67.87 22.38 -8.89
N ALA A 226 68.16 22.85 -10.08
CA ALA A 226 67.18 23.22 -11.11
C ALA A 226 66.38 22.02 -11.58
N GLU A 227 67.03 20.86 -11.70
CA GLU A 227 66.34 19.64 -12.17
C GLU A 227 65.40 19.09 -11.09
N LYS A 228 65.80 19.11 -9.78
CA LYS A 228 64.94 18.72 -8.69
C LYS A 228 63.79 19.69 -8.45
N GLU A 229 63.95 20.98 -8.67
CA GLU A 229 62.90 21.98 -8.58
C GLU A 229 61.83 21.71 -9.65
N LYS A 230 62.25 21.40 -10.89
CA LYS A 230 61.36 21.01 -11.97
C LYS A 230 60.55 19.74 -11.64
N GLN A 231 61.21 18.72 -11.08
CA GLN A 231 60.56 17.47 -10.68
C GLN A 231 59.57 17.70 -9.53
N ALA A 232 59.89 18.58 -8.58
CA ALA A 232 58.99 18.93 -7.47
C ALA A 232 57.71 19.65 -8.00
N ALA A 233 57.90 20.58 -8.93
CA ALA A 233 56.77 21.27 -9.56
C ALA A 233 55.83 20.34 -10.36
N GLU A 234 56.39 19.40 -11.11
CA GLU A 234 55.61 18.39 -11.86
C GLU A 234 54.82 17.47 -10.90
N LYS A 235 55.42 17.02 -9.83
CA LYS A 235 54.74 16.18 -8.82
C LYS A 235 53.69 16.95 -8.03
N ALA A 236 53.90 18.23 -7.74
CA ALA A 236 52.94 19.08 -7.08
C ALA A 236 51.68 19.30 -7.98
N GLN A 237 51.86 19.50 -9.30
CA GLN A 237 50.74 19.56 -10.23
C GLN A 237 49.97 18.25 -10.32
N THR A 238 50.67 17.13 -10.33
CA THR A 238 50.04 15.81 -10.36
C THR A 238 49.23 15.54 -9.06
N ALA A 239 49.71 16.01 -7.91
CA ALA A 239 49.01 15.87 -6.63
C ALA A 239 47.76 16.77 -6.56
N SER A 240 47.82 17.98 -7.10
CA SER A 240 46.66 18.91 -7.18
C SER A 240 45.56 18.40 -8.11
N GLY A 241 45.94 17.85 -9.28
CA GLY A 241 44.99 17.31 -10.26
C GLY A 241 44.30 16.00 -9.83
N LYS A 242 44.74 15.37 -8.74
CA LYS A 242 44.08 14.18 -8.12
C LYS A 242 43.18 14.54 -6.96
N GLN A 243 43.06 15.81 -6.57
CA GLN A 243 42.19 16.31 -5.49
C GLN A 243 40.89 16.92 -6.00
N GLU A 244 40.77 17.20 -7.30
CA GLU A 244 39.54 17.59 -7.99
C GLU A 244 38.78 16.33 -8.51
#